data_3d761ac38baa25d6f1bbe9630cccc798
#
_entry.id   3d761ac38baa25d6f1bbe9630cccc798
#
_cell.length_a   1.000
_cell.length_b   1.000
_cell.length_c   1.000
_cell.angle_alpha   90.00
_cell.angle_beta   90.00
_cell.angle_gamma   90.00
#
_symmetry.space_group_name_H-M   'P 1'
#
loop_
_entity.id
_entity.type
_entity.pdbx_description
1 polymer ?
#
loop_
_entity_poly.entity_id
_entity_poly.type
_entity_poly.pdbx_seq_one_letter_code
_entity_poly.pdbx_strand_id
1 'polypeptide(L)'
;MSDKILFVDDEEDLTLIVADTLRGQGYDVITAPHGIEGLEKFKTETADIVVVDVMMPKMDGFTMAKEIRKLSPTVPLLFLTAKSTIDDVEEGFKIGANDYLKKPFELRELIVRIKALLRRAGSCRNDDIKFDIGRYTFNTTTQALYIDGRRVELSYFEARILEHLAANIGKTVDASALMLAVWQRDEPSNRNSLHGYIHKLRRVLRHDPAIAIINQRGFGYMLTIEH
;
A
#
# COMPACT_ATOMS: atom_id res chain seq x y z
N MET A 1 -18.57 -9.68 10.46
CA MET A 1 -17.63 -10.72 10.03
C MET A 1 -16.27 -10.31 10.55
N SER A 2 -15.44 -11.24 10.98
CA SER A 2 -14.05 -10.98 11.39
C SER A 2 -13.19 -10.79 10.16
N ASP A 3 -12.27 -9.80 10.16
CA ASP A 3 -11.32 -9.64 9.07
C ASP A 3 -10.36 -10.84 9.05
N LYS A 4 -10.05 -11.34 7.85
CA LYS A 4 -9.24 -12.52 7.63
C LYS A 4 -7.82 -12.13 7.22
N ILE A 5 -6.82 -12.61 7.96
CA ILE A 5 -5.40 -12.32 7.77
C ILE A 5 -4.70 -13.56 7.26
N LEU A 6 -4.03 -13.48 6.11
CA LEU A 6 -3.07 -14.51 5.68
C LEU A 6 -1.68 -14.09 6.14
N PHE A 7 -1.11 -14.87 7.07
CA PHE A 7 0.23 -14.66 7.62
C PHE A 7 1.17 -15.74 7.08
N VAL A 8 2.26 -15.33 6.40
CA VAL A 8 3.19 -16.23 5.72
C VAL A 8 4.60 -15.95 6.19
N ASP A 9 5.19 -16.91 6.90
CA ASP A 9 6.53 -16.81 7.50
C ASP A 9 7.06 -18.22 7.75
N ASP A 10 8.34 -18.48 7.53
CA ASP A 10 8.95 -19.80 7.72
C ASP A 10 9.41 -20.02 9.16
N GLU A 11 9.39 -19.02 10.02
CA GLU A 11 9.66 -19.13 11.44
C GLU A 11 8.41 -19.62 12.19
N GLU A 12 8.35 -20.93 12.50
CA GLU A 12 7.17 -21.55 13.15
C GLU A 12 6.80 -20.88 14.48
N ASP A 13 7.79 -20.63 15.35
CA ASP A 13 7.58 -20.01 16.67
C ASP A 13 6.99 -18.62 16.53
N LEU A 14 7.52 -17.80 15.63
CA LEU A 14 7.00 -16.46 15.36
C LEU A 14 5.56 -16.55 14.82
N THR A 15 5.32 -17.47 13.89
CA THR A 15 4.00 -17.68 13.28
C THR A 15 2.96 -18.07 14.32
N LEU A 16 3.28 -18.96 15.25
CA LEU A 16 2.38 -19.34 16.35
C LEU A 16 2.04 -18.15 17.23
N ILE A 17 3.06 -17.43 17.71
CA ILE A 17 2.87 -16.27 18.61
C ILE A 17 2.04 -15.18 17.93
N VAL A 18 2.34 -14.86 16.67
CA VAL A 18 1.60 -13.85 15.91
C VAL A 18 0.16 -14.29 15.68
N ALA A 19 -0.06 -15.53 15.24
CA ALA A 19 -1.40 -16.04 14.96
C ALA A 19 -2.28 -16.04 16.21
N ASP A 20 -1.77 -16.51 17.34
CA ASP A 20 -2.52 -16.53 18.61
C ASP A 20 -2.83 -15.10 19.09
N THR A 21 -1.87 -14.19 18.96
CA THR A 21 -2.07 -12.78 19.33
C THR A 21 -3.15 -12.13 18.47
N LEU A 22 -3.13 -12.35 17.16
CA LEU A 22 -4.11 -11.79 16.23
C LEU A 22 -5.51 -12.41 16.42
N ARG A 23 -5.59 -13.73 16.65
CA ARG A 23 -6.86 -14.39 17.02
C ARG A 23 -7.43 -13.83 18.32
N GLY A 24 -6.58 -13.59 19.33
CA GLY A 24 -6.99 -12.93 20.57
C GLY A 24 -7.49 -11.49 20.38
N GLN A 25 -7.16 -10.85 19.25
CA GLN A 25 -7.71 -9.54 18.85
C GLN A 25 -8.99 -9.65 18.02
N GLY A 26 -9.50 -10.88 17.77
CA GLY A 26 -10.73 -11.13 17.04
C GLY A 26 -10.59 -11.28 15.53
N TYR A 27 -9.36 -11.47 15.00
CA TYR A 27 -9.12 -11.77 13.60
C TYR A 27 -9.25 -13.27 13.29
N ASP A 28 -9.65 -13.59 12.06
CA ASP A 28 -9.49 -14.94 11.50
C ASP A 28 -8.10 -15.03 10.85
N VAL A 29 -7.28 -16.00 11.25
CA VAL A 29 -5.87 -16.06 10.84
C VAL A 29 -5.54 -17.38 10.16
N ILE A 30 -5.15 -17.29 8.90
CA ILE A 30 -4.60 -18.37 8.09
C ILE A 30 -3.08 -18.23 8.10
N THR A 31 -2.35 -19.31 8.31
CA THR A 31 -0.88 -19.30 8.31
C THR A 31 -0.33 -20.19 7.20
N ALA A 32 0.84 -19.84 6.66
CA ALA A 32 1.57 -20.68 5.72
C ALA A 32 3.09 -20.55 5.96
N PRO A 33 3.87 -21.63 5.82
CA PRO A 33 5.31 -21.62 6.11
C PRO A 33 6.18 -21.15 4.93
N HIS A 34 5.63 -20.88 3.77
CA HIS A 34 6.33 -20.38 2.58
C HIS A 34 5.37 -19.90 1.49
N GLY A 35 5.91 -19.16 0.53
CA GLY A 35 5.11 -18.48 -0.50
C GLY A 35 4.25 -19.39 -1.37
N ILE A 36 4.65 -20.63 -1.66
CA ILE A 36 3.84 -21.57 -2.47
C ILE A 36 2.53 -21.89 -1.76
N GLU A 37 2.62 -22.35 -0.50
CA GLU A 37 1.43 -22.67 0.29
C GLU A 37 0.59 -21.43 0.59
N GLY A 38 1.26 -20.30 0.86
CA GLY A 38 0.57 -19.02 1.04
C GLY A 38 -0.26 -18.61 -0.19
N LEU A 39 0.28 -18.78 -1.38
CA LEU A 39 -0.42 -18.50 -2.64
C LEU A 39 -1.59 -19.47 -2.89
N GLU A 40 -1.44 -20.75 -2.56
CA GLU A 40 -2.53 -21.74 -2.65
C GLU A 40 -3.67 -21.39 -1.71
N LYS A 41 -3.36 -21.07 -0.44
CA LYS A 41 -4.34 -20.62 0.54
C LYS A 41 -5.02 -19.32 0.12
N PHE A 42 -4.28 -18.36 -0.43
CA PHE A 42 -4.85 -17.13 -0.95
C PHE A 42 -5.86 -17.37 -2.09
N LYS A 43 -5.65 -18.37 -2.94
CA LYS A 43 -6.57 -18.73 -4.04
C LYS A 43 -7.84 -19.42 -3.55
N THR A 44 -7.74 -20.20 -2.47
CA THR A 44 -8.86 -20.98 -1.94
C THR A 44 -9.66 -20.25 -0.87
N GLU A 45 -9.02 -19.33 -0.18
CA GLU A 45 -9.60 -18.55 0.91
C GLU A 45 -9.42 -17.06 0.64
N THR A 46 -10.47 -16.28 0.82
CA THR A 46 -10.38 -14.82 0.70
C THR A 46 -9.70 -14.23 1.92
N ALA A 47 -8.56 -13.57 1.74
CA ALA A 47 -7.90 -12.80 2.79
C ALA A 47 -8.15 -11.30 2.60
N ASP A 48 -8.44 -10.60 3.70
CA ASP A 48 -8.63 -9.13 3.71
C ASP A 48 -7.29 -8.40 3.76
N ILE A 49 -6.23 -9.07 4.21
CA ILE A 49 -4.84 -8.60 4.23
C ILE A 49 -3.88 -9.78 4.16
N VAL A 50 -2.74 -9.57 3.52
CA VAL A 50 -1.62 -10.53 3.51
C VAL A 50 -0.42 -9.92 4.21
N VAL A 51 0.11 -10.63 5.20
CA VAL A 51 1.36 -10.33 5.89
C VAL A 51 2.36 -11.41 5.50
N VAL A 52 3.47 -11.04 4.90
CA VAL A 52 4.39 -12.01 4.29
C VAL A 52 5.84 -11.66 4.57
N ASP A 53 6.62 -12.64 5.03
CA ASP A 53 8.07 -12.49 5.08
C ASP A 53 8.67 -12.43 3.67
N VAL A 54 9.64 -11.55 3.49
CA VAL A 54 10.38 -11.44 2.24
C VAL A 54 11.27 -12.66 2.01
N MET A 55 11.94 -13.14 3.08
CA MET A 55 12.98 -14.15 3.00
C MET A 55 12.45 -15.53 3.43
N MET A 56 11.92 -16.28 2.50
CA MET A 56 11.39 -17.63 2.77
C MET A 56 11.93 -18.66 1.77
N PRO A 57 12.02 -19.95 2.17
CA PRO A 57 12.40 -21.03 1.28
C PRO A 57 11.33 -21.29 0.20
N LYS A 58 11.69 -21.98 -0.87
CA LYS A 58 10.86 -22.42 -1.99
C LYS A 58 10.30 -21.27 -2.85
N MET A 59 9.59 -20.31 -2.27
CA MET A 59 9.09 -19.11 -2.92
C MET A 59 9.19 -17.95 -1.93
N ASP A 60 9.96 -16.93 -2.30
CA ASP A 60 10.12 -15.71 -1.52
C ASP A 60 8.84 -14.83 -1.53
N GLY A 61 8.77 -13.89 -0.57
CA GLY A 61 7.61 -13.04 -0.40
C GLY A 61 7.34 -12.11 -1.58
N PHE A 62 8.38 -11.63 -2.27
CA PHE A 62 8.21 -10.76 -3.44
C PHE A 62 7.61 -11.52 -4.63
N THR A 63 8.09 -12.73 -4.86
CA THR A 63 7.55 -13.60 -5.92
C THR A 63 6.09 -13.94 -5.62
N MET A 64 5.76 -14.32 -4.38
CA MET A 64 4.40 -14.56 -3.96
C MET A 64 3.51 -13.31 -4.17
N ALA A 65 3.98 -12.14 -3.75
CA ALA A 65 3.23 -10.90 -3.88
C ALA A 65 2.96 -10.52 -5.34
N LYS A 66 3.91 -10.74 -6.25
CA LYS A 66 3.69 -10.54 -7.70
C LYS A 66 2.54 -11.40 -8.22
N GLU A 67 2.45 -12.65 -7.78
CA GLU A 67 1.35 -13.55 -8.18
C GLU A 67 0.02 -13.13 -7.53
N ILE A 68 0.03 -12.72 -6.25
CA ILE A 68 -1.17 -12.18 -5.59
C ILE A 68 -1.69 -10.95 -6.31
N ARG A 69 -0.82 -10.03 -6.76
CA ARG A 69 -1.24 -8.82 -7.49
C ARG A 69 -1.93 -9.12 -8.82
N LYS A 70 -1.61 -10.23 -9.47
CA LYS A 70 -2.33 -10.69 -10.67
C LYS A 70 -3.76 -11.16 -10.34
N LEU A 71 -3.95 -11.73 -9.14
CA LEU A 71 -5.24 -12.26 -8.68
C LEU A 71 -6.10 -11.19 -7.99
N SER A 72 -5.46 -10.36 -7.19
CA SER A 72 -6.08 -9.28 -6.43
C SER A 72 -5.18 -8.04 -6.44
N PRO A 73 -5.44 -7.07 -7.30
CA PRO A 73 -4.64 -5.84 -7.41
C PRO A 73 -4.65 -4.99 -6.14
N THR A 74 -5.70 -5.10 -5.32
CA THR A 74 -5.99 -4.15 -4.23
C THR A 74 -5.85 -4.73 -2.82
N VAL A 75 -5.71 -6.06 -2.65
CA VAL A 75 -5.54 -6.63 -1.31
C VAL A 75 -4.32 -6.01 -0.62
N PRO A 76 -4.46 -5.53 0.62
CA PRO A 76 -3.32 -4.98 1.35
C PRO A 76 -2.21 -6.02 1.54
N LEU A 77 -0.95 -5.61 1.25
CA LEU A 77 0.25 -6.41 1.45
C LEU A 77 1.18 -5.71 2.45
N LEU A 78 1.46 -6.36 3.55
CA LEU A 78 2.46 -5.96 4.55
C LEU A 78 3.65 -6.91 4.48
N PHE A 79 4.82 -6.40 4.14
CA PHE A 79 6.04 -7.21 4.14
C PHE A 79 6.74 -7.17 5.49
N LEU A 80 7.18 -8.33 5.94
CA LEU A 80 8.15 -8.47 7.02
C LEU A 80 9.54 -8.65 6.41
N THR A 81 10.56 -7.98 6.92
CA THR A 81 11.90 -8.08 6.33
C THR A 81 13.00 -7.95 7.38
N ALA A 82 13.99 -8.84 7.33
CA ALA A 82 15.23 -8.71 8.09
C ALA A 82 16.21 -7.72 7.45
N LYS A 83 16.08 -7.49 6.13
CA LYS A 83 16.96 -6.59 5.35
C LYS A 83 16.31 -5.22 5.22
N SER A 84 17.14 -4.18 5.41
CA SER A 84 16.80 -2.78 5.19
C SER A 84 17.62 -2.17 4.06
N THR A 85 17.94 -2.96 3.02
CA THR A 85 18.61 -2.37 1.86
C THR A 85 17.59 -1.57 1.05
N ILE A 86 18.02 -0.42 0.55
CA ILE A 86 17.18 0.48 -0.25
C ILE A 86 16.62 -0.25 -1.46
N ASP A 87 17.38 -1.17 -2.04
CA ASP A 87 17.01 -1.94 -3.23
C ASP A 87 15.85 -2.92 -2.97
N ASP A 88 15.84 -3.62 -1.82
CA ASP A 88 14.75 -4.54 -1.44
C ASP A 88 13.43 -3.78 -1.20
N VAL A 89 13.54 -2.61 -0.58
CA VAL A 89 12.40 -1.72 -0.35
C VAL A 89 11.86 -1.17 -1.67
N GLU A 90 12.74 -0.77 -2.61
CA GLU A 90 12.32 -0.33 -3.94
C GLU A 90 11.65 -1.44 -4.76
N GLU A 91 12.15 -2.67 -4.70
CA GLU A 91 11.54 -3.80 -5.42
C GLU A 91 10.14 -4.09 -4.90
N GLY A 92 9.97 -4.16 -3.60
CA GLY A 92 8.66 -4.40 -3.02
C GLY A 92 7.67 -3.28 -3.29
N PHE A 93 8.12 -2.01 -3.32
CA PHE A 93 7.26 -0.89 -3.73
C PHE A 93 6.86 -0.96 -5.21
N LYS A 94 7.74 -1.45 -6.08
CA LYS A 94 7.39 -1.71 -7.50
C LYS A 94 6.31 -2.79 -7.64
N ILE A 95 6.27 -3.75 -6.72
CA ILE A 95 5.26 -4.83 -6.67
C ILE A 95 3.91 -4.32 -6.14
N GLY A 96 3.88 -3.17 -5.47
CA GLY A 96 2.66 -2.60 -4.88
C GLY A 96 2.44 -3.00 -3.41
N ALA A 97 3.52 -3.13 -2.63
CA ALA A 97 3.44 -3.24 -1.19
C ALA A 97 2.68 -2.07 -0.57
N ASN A 98 1.93 -2.34 0.47
CA ASN A 98 1.17 -1.31 1.20
C ASN A 98 1.93 -0.80 2.42
N ASP A 99 2.78 -1.64 3.03
CA ASP A 99 3.65 -1.26 4.14
C ASP A 99 4.78 -2.29 4.32
N TYR A 100 5.78 -1.91 5.12
CA TYR A 100 6.93 -2.74 5.52
C TYR A 100 7.13 -2.69 7.01
N LEU A 101 7.47 -3.85 7.60
CA LEU A 101 7.82 -3.96 9.00
C LEU A 101 9.16 -4.69 9.12
N LYS A 102 10.15 -4.02 9.72
CA LYS A 102 11.49 -4.57 9.88
C LYS A 102 11.54 -5.57 11.04
N LYS A 103 12.10 -6.77 10.81
CA LYS A 103 12.46 -7.72 11.86
C LYS A 103 13.77 -7.31 12.55
N PRO A 104 13.89 -7.42 13.88
CA PRO A 104 12.84 -7.80 14.82
C PRO A 104 11.84 -6.66 15.06
N PHE A 105 10.58 -6.98 15.31
CA PHE A 105 9.49 -6.04 15.54
C PHE A 105 8.72 -6.36 16.82
N GLU A 106 8.03 -5.37 17.35
CA GLU A 106 7.08 -5.59 18.44
C GLU A 106 5.72 -6.03 17.89
N LEU A 107 5.07 -7.01 18.53
CA LEU A 107 3.72 -7.46 18.13
C LEU A 107 2.71 -6.31 18.11
N ARG A 108 2.85 -5.35 19.01
CA ARG A 108 2.01 -4.16 19.05
C ARG A 108 2.14 -3.32 17.77
N GLU A 109 3.35 -3.17 17.24
CA GLU A 109 3.58 -2.44 15.99
C GLU A 109 2.93 -3.15 14.82
N LEU A 110 3.09 -4.47 14.72
CA LEU A 110 2.43 -5.30 13.70
C LEU A 110 0.91 -5.11 13.72
N ILE A 111 0.28 -5.23 14.91
CA ILE A 111 -1.15 -5.07 15.09
C ILE A 111 -1.63 -3.68 14.65
N VAL A 112 -0.91 -2.62 15.03
CA VAL A 112 -1.27 -1.24 14.65
C VAL A 112 -1.24 -1.07 13.13
N ARG A 113 -0.25 -1.63 12.44
CA ARG A 113 -0.12 -1.58 10.99
C ARG A 113 -1.23 -2.36 10.28
N ILE A 114 -1.51 -3.59 10.74
CA ILE A 114 -2.61 -4.41 10.25
C ILE A 114 -3.95 -3.66 10.39
N LYS A 115 -4.25 -3.12 11.58
CA LYS A 115 -5.47 -2.32 11.82
C LYS A 115 -5.57 -1.12 10.89
N ALA A 116 -4.46 -0.42 10.67
CA ALA A 116 -4.42 0.73 9.76
C ALA A 116 -4.71 0.32 8.31
N LEU A 117 -4.16 -0.80 7.85
CA LEU A 117 -4.35 -1.31 6.49
C LEU A 117 -5.78 -1.84 6.29
N LEU A 118 -6.31 -2.63 7.22
CA LEU A 118 -7.68 -3.16 7.19
C LEU A 118 -8.74 -2.05 7.26
N ARG A 119 -8.56 -1.05 8.13
CA ARG A 119 -9.47 0.09 8.22
C ARG A 119 -9.55 0.83 6.87
N ARG A 120 -8.45 0.92 6.16
CA ARG A 120 -8.38 1.55 4.83
C ARG A 120 -9.05 0.68 3.77
N ALA A 121 -8.89 -0.63 3.83
CA ALA A 121 -9.59 -1.59 2.98
C ALA A 121 -11.09 -1.70 3.33
N GLY A 122 -11.43 -1.65 4.61
CA GLY A 122 -12.82 -1.75 5.11
C GLY A 122 -13.61 -0.43 5.07
N SER A 123 -12.96 0.73 4.89
CA SER A 123 -13.62 2.02 4.58
C SER A 123 -14.40 1.97 3.25
N CYS A 124 -14.32 0.85 2.53
CA CYS A 124 -15.17 0.54 1.38
C CYS A 124 -16.68 0.45 1.68
N ARG A 125 -17.14 0.62 2.93
CA ARG A 125 -18.55 0.34 3.24
C ARG A 125 -19.49 1.52 3.37
N ASN A 126 -19.05 2.80 3.46
CA ASN A 126 -20.07 3.88 3.54
C ASN A 126 -19.72 5.28 3.02
N ASP A 127 -18.52 5.63 2.59
CA ASP A 127 -18.31 6.92 1.92
C ASP A 127 -17.30 6.76 0.78
N ASP A 128 -17.81 6.60 -0.43
CA ASP A 128 -17.03 6.73 -1.67
C ASP A 128 -16.50 8.18 -1.78
N ILE A 129 -15.36 8.46 -1.15
CA ILE A 129 -14.71 9.76 -1.32
C ILE A 129 -14.19 9.81 -2.74
N LYS A 130 -14.85 10.60 -3.56
CA LYS A 130 -14.45 10.89 -4.95
C LYS A 130 -13.91 12.30 -5.03
N PHE A 131 -12.83 12.44 -5.76
CA PHE A 131 -12.28 13.74 -6.11
C PHE A 131 -12.39 13.93 -7.61
N ASP A 132 -12.97 15.04 -8.04
CA ASP A 132 -12.92 15.43 -9.43
C ASP A 132 -11.63 16.25 -9.65
N ILE A 133 -10.77 15.73 -10.52
CA ILE A 133 -9.45 16.29 -10.84
C ILE A 133 -9.44 16.54 -12.35
N GLY A 134 -9.85 17.72 -12.78
CA GLY A 134 -10.08 18.01 -14.19
C GLY A 134 -11.06 17.02 -14.81
N ARG A 135 -10.63 16.32 -15.87
CA ARG A 135 -11.42 15.25 -16.51
C ARG A 135 -11.39 13.90 -15.78
N TYR A 136 -10.56 13.77 -14.74
CA TYR A 136 -10.50 12.53 -13.97
C TYR A 136 -11.44 12.59 -12.78
N THR A 137 -12.07 11.45 -12.49
CA THR A 137 -12.66 11.17 -11.19
C THR A 137 -11.78 10.16 -10.46
N PHE A 138 -11.21 10.55 -9.34
CA PHE A 138 -10.42 9.68 -8.48
C PHE A 138 -11.29 9.13 -7.37
N ASN A 139 -11.42 7.81 -7.31
CA ASN A 139 -12.10 7.11 -6.23
C ASN A 139 -11.05 6.53 -5.28
N THR A 140 -11.01 7.04 -4.04
CA THR A 140 -10.04 6.65 -3.02
C THR A 140 -10.24 5.22 -2.55
N THR A 141 -11.49 4.77 -2.55
CA THR A 141 -11.91 3.43 -2.13
C THR A 141 -11.38 2.37 -3.07
N THR A 142 -11.59 2.55 -4.38
CA THR A 142 -11.13 1.59 -5.39
C THR A 142 -9.70 1.84 -5.84
N GLN A 143 -9.04 2.88 -5.31
CA GLN A 143 -7.69 3.33 -5.68
C GLN A 143 -7.54 3.49 -7.20
N ALA A 144 -8.57 3.99 -7.86
CA ALA A 144 -8.62 4.08 -9.30
C ALA A 144 -8.99 5.49 -9.77
N LEU A 145 -8.38 5.88 -10.88
CA LEU A 145 -8.76 7.05 -11.67
C LEU A 145 -9.66 6.60 -12.82
N TYR A 146 -10.66 7.40 -13.09
CA TYR A 146 -11.57 7.21 -14.23
C TYR A 146 -11.46 8.43 -15.15
N ILE A 147 -11.24 8.21 -16.43
CA ILE A 147 -11.23 9.23 -17.46
C ILE A 147 -11.85 8.67 -18.74
N ASP A 148 -12.83 9.37 -19.33
CA ASP A 148 -13.50 8.99 -20.58
C ASP A 148 -13.97 7.51 -20.59
N GLY A 149 -14.50 7.03 -19.46
CA GLY A 149 -14.96 5.64 -19.28
C GLY A 149 -13.84 4.61 -19.10
N ARG A 150 -12.59 5.02 -19.10
CA ARG A 150 -11.44 4.14 -18.84
C ARG A 150 -11.06 4.19 -17.36
N ARG A 151 -10.82 3.01 -16.79
CA ARG A 151 -10.28 2.84 -15.43
C ARG A 151 -8.77 2.70 -15.49
N VAL A 152 -8.07 3.46 -14.65
CA VAL A 152 -6.62 3.38 -14.44
C VAL A 152 -6.39 3.06 -12.97
N GLU A 153 -5.83 1.90 -12.70
CA GLU A 153 -5.51 1.49 -11.34
C GLU A 153 -4.25 2.20 -10.84
N LEU A 154 -4.29 2.64 -9.59
CA LEU A 154 -3.17 3.21 -8.89
C LEU A 154 -2.66 2.21 -7.86
N SER A 155 -1.34 2.15 -7.68
CA SER A 155 -0.78 1.49 -6.51
C SER A 155 -1.22 2.23 -5.24
N TYR A 156 -1.15 1.55 -4.11
CA TYR A 156 -1.53 2.13 -2.82
C TYR A 156 -0.86 3.50 -2.57
N PHE A 157 0.45 3.61 -2.80
CA PHE A 157 1.18 4.87 -2.57
C PHE A 157 0.81 5.96 -3.57
N GLU A 158 0.60 5.62 -4.83
CA GLU A 158 0.09 6.56 -5.83
C GLU A 158 -1.28 7.10 -5.41
N ALA A 159 -2.18 6.22 -4.99
CA ALA A 159 -3.51 6.60 -4.52
C ALA A 159 -3.45 7.48 -3.27
N ARG A 160 -2.61 7.13 -2.28
CA ARG A 160 -2.46 7.91 -1.04
C ARG A 160 -1.86 9.29 -1.29
N ILE A 161 -0.82 9.39 -2.11
CA ILE A 161 -0.22 10.67 -2.47
C ILE A 161 -1.24 11.52 -3.23
N LEU A 162 -1.95 10.93 -4.20
CA LEU A 162 -2.96 11.64 -4.98
C LEU A 162 -4.12 12.11 -4.10
N GLU A 163 -4.57 11.33 -3.13
CA GLU A 163 -5.61 11.71 -2.17
C GLU A 163 -5.24 12.97 -1.40
N HIS A 164 -4.01 13.02 -0.86
CA HIS A 164 -3.54 14.20 -0.13
C HIS A 164 -3.41 15.44 -1.03
N LEU A 165 -2.95 15.25 -2.26
CA LEU A 165 -2.86 16.34 -3.23
C LEU A 165 -4.25 16.81 -3.70
N ALA A 166 -5.17 15.87 -3.95
CA ALA A 166 -6.53 16.16 -4.38
C ALA A 166 -7.37 16.86 -3.30
N ALA A 167 -7.18 16.50 -2.04
CA ALA A 167 -7.79 17.22 -0.92
C ALA A 167 -7.27 18.65 -0.75
N ASN A 168 -6.16 19.03 -1.41
CA ASN A 168 -5.49 20.31 -1.31
C ASN A 168 -5.20 20.94 -2.68
N ILE A 169 -6.09 20.77 -3.67
CA ILE A 169 -5.92 21.38 -5.00
C ILE A 169 -5.62 22.87 -4.89
N GLY A 170 -4.61 23.34 -5.62
CA GLY A 170 -4.17 24.74 -5.63
C GLY A 170 -3.34 25.14 -4.41
N LYS A 171 -3.10 24.23 -3.45
CA LYS A 171 -2.26 24.49 -2.28
C LYS A 171 -1.02 23.60 -2.29
N THR A 172 0.09 24.13 -1.77
CA THR A 172 1.31 23.34 -1.59
C THR A 172 1.15 22.43 -0.39
N VAL A 173 1.33 21.13 -0.62
CA VAL A 173 1.40 20.13 0.44
C VAL A 173 2.88 19.87 0.73
N ASP A 174 3.26 20.05 1.98
CA ASP A 174 4.64 19.89 2.43
C ASP A 174 5.13 18.45 2.19
N ALA A 175 6.39 18.29 1.74
CA ALA A 175 6.94 16.98 1.41
C ALA A 175 7.07 16.07 2.63
N SER A 176 7.45 16.61 3.80
CA SER A 176 7.53 15.86 5.05
C SER A 176 6.14 15.46 5.52
N ALA A 177 5.14 16.34 5.38
CA ALA A 177 3.75 16.01 5.68
C ALA A 177 3.22 14.88 4.77
N LEU A 178 3.54 14.89 3.47
CA LEU A 178 3.21 13.78 2.56
C LEU A 178 3.90 12.48 2.98
N MET A 179 5.20 12.55 3.32
CA MET A 179 5.94 11.36 3.76
C MET A 179 5.37 10.79 5.05
N LEU A 180 5.07 11.63 6.04
CA LEU A 180 4.43 11.20 7.29
C LEU A 180 3.05 10.58 7.06
N ALA A 181 2.23 11.18 6.20
CA ALA A 181 0.89 10.70 5.89
C ALA A 181 0.90 9.37 5.12
N VAL A 182 1.91 9.13 4.29
CA VAL A 182 2.01 7.97 3.40
C VAL A 182 2.84 6.85 4.03
N TRP A 183 4.00 7.16 4.65
CA TRP A 183 4.92 6.17 5.22
C TRP A 183 4.99 6.20 6.74
N GLN A 184 4.31 7.14 7.41
CA GLN A 184 4.38 7.38 8.86
C GLN A 184 5.79 7.70 9.38
N ARG A 185 6.75 7.97 8.49
CA ARG A 185 8.15 8.33 8.80
C ARG A 185 8.65 9.34 7.77
N ASP A 186 9.39 10.34 8.26
CA ASP A 186 10.14 11.29 7.43
C ASP A 186 11.61 10.83 7.40
N GLU A 187 11.92 9.88 6.50
CA GLU A 187 13.27 9.39 6.31
C GLU A 187 13.81 9.83 4.93
N PRO A 188 15.14 10.06 4.80
CA PRO A 188 15.74 10.45 3.51
C PRO A 188 15.44 9.48 2.37
N SER A 189 15.32 8.18 2.64
CA SER A 189 14.94 7.14 1.70
C SER A 189 13.53 7.37 1.10
N ASN A 190 12.60 7.90 1.90
CA ASN A 190 11.24 8.16 1.47
C ASN A 190 11.15 9.33 0.49
N ARG A 191 12.11 10.27 0.50
CA ARG A 191 12.15 11.39 -0.45
C ARG A 191 12.36 10.92 -1.89
N ASN A 192 13.27 9.97 -2.10
CA ASN A 192 13.51 9.41 -3.44
C ASN A 192 12.28 8.63 -3.92
N SER A 193 11.66 7.87 -3.02
CA SER A 193 10.42 7.14 -3.31
C SER A 193 9.28 8.09 -3.67
N LEU A 194 9.11 9.18 -2.91
CA LEU A 194 8.10 10.21 -3.19
C LEU A 194 8.30 10.81 -4.59
N HIS A 195 9.53 11.16 -4.97
CA HIS A 195 9.84 11.65 -6.31
C HIS A 195 9.42 10.66 -7.41
N GLY A 196 9.72 9.37 -7.20
CA GLY A 196 9.34 8.31 -8.12
C GLY A 196 7.83 8.20 -8.31
N TYR A 197 7.05 8.26 -7.22
CA TYR A 197 5.59 8.21 -7.28
C TYR A 197 4.99 9.48 -7.90
N ILE A 198 5.52 10.66 -7.61
CA ILE A 198 5.10 11.89 -8.27
C ILE A 198 5.33 11.80 -9.79
N HIS A 199 6.47 11.25 -10.22
CA HIS A 199 6.73 11.05 -11.65
C HIS A 199 5.71 10.10 -12.29
N LYS A 200 5.36 8.99 -11.60
CA LYS A 200 4.34 8.06 -12.09
C LYS A 200 2.96 8.70 -12.16
N LEU A 201 2.56 9.46 -11.13
CA LEU A 201 1.28 10.19 -11.12
C LEU A 201 1.20 11.20 -12.27
N ARG A 202 2.27 11.96 -12.55
CA ARG A 202 2.32 12.86 -13.71
C ARG A 202 2.10 12.11 -15.02
N ARG A 203 2.68 10.92 -15.16
CA ARG A 203 2.50 10.08 -16.34
C ARG A 203 1.06 9.59 -16.49
N VAL A 204 0.41 9.23 -15.40
CA VAL A 204 -0.99 8.78 -15.40
C VAL A 204 -1.93 9.95 -15.73
N LEU A 205 -1.70 11.12 -15.15
CA LEU A 205 -2.55 12.31 -15.31
C LEU A 205 -2.35 13.05 -16.64
N ARG A 206 -1.37 12.67 -17.47
CA ARG A 206 -1.02 13.36 -18.72
C ARG A 206 -2.11 13.43 -19.78
N HIS A 207 -3.18 12.62 -19.68
CA HIS A 207 -4.29 12.63 -20.64
C HIS A 207 -5.23 13.82 -20.46
N ASP A 208 -5.06 14.59 -19.38
CA ASP A 208 -5.68 15.88 -19.21
C ASP A 208 -4.59 16.95 -19.04
N PRO A 209 -4.34 17.77 -20.10
CA PRO A 209 -3.27 18.79 -20.05
C PRO A 209 -3.55 19.93 -19.08
N ALA A 210 -4.79 20.09 -18.60
CA ALA A 210 -5.14 21.09 -17.59
C ALA A 210 -4.58 20.74 -16.21
N ILE A 211 -4.14 19.49 -15.99
CA ILE A 211 -3.68 19.03 -14.67
C ILE A 211 -2.15 19.05 -14.61
N ALA A 212 -1.62 19.66 -13.56
CA ALA A 212 -0.18 19.61 -13.28
C ALA A 212 0.10 19.32 -11.81
N ILE A 213 1.11 18.49 -11.54
CA ILE A 213 1.70 18.38 -10.20
C ILE A 213 3.01 19.18 -10.22
N ILE A 214 3.02 20.33 -9.55
CA ILE A 214 4.13 21.26 -9.51
C ILE A 214 5.02 20.96 -8.31
N ASN A 215 6.34 20.92 -8.52
CA ASN A 215 7.31 20.83 -7.43
C ASN A 215 7.64 22.23 -6.94
N GLN A 216 7.27 22.54 -5.71
CA GLN A 216 7.67 23.76 -5.01
C GLN A 216 9.00 23.47 -4.28
N ARG A 217 10.11 23.92 -4.90
CA ARG A 217 11.47 23.61 -4.39
C ARG A 217 11.61 23.99 -2.92
N GLY A 218 12.02 23.00 -2.09
CA GLY A 218 12.22 23.17 -0.65
C GLY A 218 10.94 23.06 0.20
N PHE A 219 9.75 23.03 -0.42
CA PHE A 219 8.47 23.00 0.32
C PHE A 219 7.69 21.70 0.10
N GLY A 220 7.47 21.29 -1.15
CA GLY A 220 6.67 20.12 -1.42
C GLY A 220 6.05 20.11 -2.81
N TYR A 221 4.80 19.63 -2.91
CA TYR A 221 4.11 19.44 -4.17
C TYR A 221 2.73 20.09 -4.15
N MET A 222 2.29 20.59 -5.30
CA MET A 222 0.99 21.19 -5.48
C MET A 222 0.31 20.58 -6.72
N LEU A 223 -0.92 20.10 -6.57
CA LEU A 223 -1.78 19.69 -7.68
C LEU A 223 -2.57 20.93 -8.13
N THR A 224 -2.45 21.26 -9.42
CA THR A 224 -3.19 22.37 -10.03
C THR A 224 -4.08 21.89 -11.16
N ILE A 225 -5.19 22.59 -11.37
CA ILE A 225 -6.08 22.43 -12.51
C ILE A 225 -6.21 23.81 -13.14
N GLU A 226 -5.71 23.95 -14.37
CA GLU A 226 -5.88 25.17 -15.16
C GLU A 226 -7.26 25.13 -15.85
N HIS A 227 -8.00 26.22 -15.75
CA HIS A 227 -9.33 26.38 -16.33
C HIS A 227 -9.25 27.06 -17.70
#